data_180a6a01f831f3c3fd7fed77718b22dd
#
_entry.id   180a6a01f831f3c3fd7fed77718b22dd
#
_cell.length_a   1.000
_cell.length_b   1.000
_cell.length_c   1.000
_cell.angle_alpha   90.00
_cell.angle_beta   90.00
_cell.angle_gamma   90.00
#
_symmetry.space_group_name_H-M   'P 1'
#
loop_
_entity.id
_entity.type
_entity.pdbx_description
1 polymer ?
#
loop_
_entity_poly.entity_id
_entity_poly.type
_entity_poly.pdbx_seq_one_letter_code
_entity_poly.pdbx_strand_id
1 'polypeptide(L)'
;FDDGLVKILAEPSIVSVSGQEGSFLAGGKIFIPVARANDAGGTTVTLEEKEYGVGLKFTPIVLDGDLIHLRVAPEVSELARTGSPFVTTGGATTVLPSFTTRRAQTSVQLRDGQSLAIAGLIKSNASQNISRFPFLGELPILGALFRSTEFQSDRSELLFVITPRLVRTLPAGTPLPTDGFNPASREERIFGGRLEGTPAPVSAPSRMSP
;
A
#
# COMPACT_ATOMS: atom_id res chain seq x y z
N PHE A 1 -20.47 -14.22 15.15
CA PHE A 1 -20.25 -13.71 13.77
C PHE A 1 -19.26 -12.61 13.89
N ASP A 2 -18.08 -12.79 13.32
CA ASP A 2 -17.02 -11.79 13.29
C ASP A 2 -17.01 -11.22 11.86
N ASP A 3 -17.73 -10.12 11.64
CA ASP A 3 -17.74 -9.38 10.37
C ASP A 3 -16.55 -8.40 10.36
N GLY A 4 -15.38 -8.93 10.11
CA GLY A 4 -14.16 -8.13 9.95
C GLY A 4 -14.11 -7.43 8.60
N LEU A 5 -14.68 -6.24 8.47
CA LEU A 5 -14.47 -5.39 7.30
C LEU A 5 -13.17 -4.61 7.43
N VAL A 6 -12.18 -4.94 6.61
CA VAL A 6 -10.92 -4.20 6.52
C VAL A 6 -10.92 -3.36 5.24
N LYS A 7 -10.88 -2.04 5.38
CA LYS A 7 -10.71 -1.10 4.27
C LYS A 7 -9.31 -0.50 4.35
N ILE A 8 -8.48 -0.80 3.36
CA ILE A 8 -7.16 -0.20 3.22
C ILE A 8 -7.20 0.77 2.05
N LEU A 9 -6.84 2.03 2.30
CA LEU A 9 -6.67 3.04 1.28
C LEU A 9 -5.21 3.47 1.26
N ALA A 10 -4.57 3.40 0.09
CA ALA A 10 -3.25 3.95 -0.15
C ALA A 10 -3.32 4.94 -1.31
N GLU A 11 -2.81 6.14 -1.11
CA GLU A 11 -2.83 7.23 -2.10
C GLU A 11 -1.41 7.76 -2.31
N PRO A 12 -0.57 7.05 -3.09
CA PRO A 12 0.75 7.54 -3.44
C PRO A 12 0.64 8.70 -4.43
N SER A 13 1.35 9.78 -4.18
CA SER A 13 1.45 10.93 -5.07
C SER A 13 2.91 11.29 -5.33
N ILE A 14 3.24 11.59 -6.57
CA ILE A 14 4.59 11.96 -6.98
C ILE A 14 4.52 12.87 -8.21
N VAL A 15 5.48 13.78 -8.32
CA VAL A 15 5.61 14.71 -9.44
C VAL A 15 6.77 14.28 -10.32
N SER A 16 6.59 14.34 -11.64
CA SER A 16 7.62 14.09 -12.64
C SER A 16 7.51 15.08 -13.81
N VAL A 17 8.61 15.26 -14.52
CA VAL A 17 8.67 16.06 -15.73
C VAL A 17 8.11 15.25 -16.91
N SER A 18 7.48 15.94 -17.87
CA SER A 18 6.97 15.31 -19.10
C SER A 18 8.09 14.54 -19.82
N GLY A 19 7.82 13.28 -20.16
CA GLY A 19 8.74 12.37 -20.83
C GLY A 19 9.71 11.63 -19.90
N GLN A 20 9.75 11.94 -18.59
CA GLN A 20 10.62 11.25 -17.63
C GLN A 20 9.84 10.27 -16.75
N GLU A 21 10.46 9.12 -16.49
CA GLU A 21 9.92 8.14 -15.56
C GLU A 21 10.08 8.63 -14.13
N GLY A 22 8.97 8.62 -13.38
CA GLY A 22 8.94 8.79 -11.93
C GLY A 22 8.67 7.46 -11.26
N SER A 23 9.36 7.21 -10.14
CA SER A 23 9.11 6.02 -9.32
C SER A 23 9.00 6.39 -7.85
N PHE A 24 8.07 5.74 -7.15
CA PHE A 24 7.83 5.91 -5.73
C PHE A 24 7.61 4.54 -5.10
N LEU A 25 8.18 4.31 -3.94
CA LEU A 25 7.95 3.12 -3.13
C LEU A 25 7.80 3.53 -1.66
N ALA A 26 6.65 3.22 -1.10
CA ALA A 26 6.39 3.34 0.33
C ALA A 26 6.19 1.95 0.92
N GLY A 27 7.12 1.48 1.73
CA GLY A 27 7.09 0.13 2.26
C GLY A 27 8.27 -0.18 3.15
N GLY A 28 8.63 -1.45 3.20
CA GLY A 28 9.76 -1.96 3.97
C GLY A 28 10.59 -2.95 3.16
N LYS A 29 11.61 -3.47 3.82
CA LYS A 29 12.51 -4.48 3.27
C LYS A 29 12.54 -5.67 4.21
N ILE A 30 12.62 -6.86 3.66
CA ILE A 30 12.89 -8.08 4.42
C ILE A 30 14.08 -8.80 3.83
N PHE A 31 14.73 -9.60 4.65
CA PHE A 31 15.84 -10.44 4.24
C PHE A 31 15.41 -11.89 4.22
N ILE A 32 15.57 -12.53 3.06
CA ILE A 32 15.20 -13.91 2.85
C ILE A 32 16.49 -14.73 2.81
N PRO A 33 16.68 -15.74 3.68
CA PRO A 33 17.84 -16.60 3.61
C PRO A 33 17.73 -17.52 2.38
N VAL A 34 18.69 -17.43 1.48
CA VAL A 34 18.81 -18.29 0.30
C VAL A 34 20.02 -19.21 0.48
N ALA A 35 19.76 -20.50 0.52
CA ALA A 35 20.82 -21.49 0.58
C ALA A 35 21.39 -21.76 -0.82
N ARG A 36 22.68 -21.60 -0.99
CA ARG A 36 23.42 -21.94 -2.22
C ARG A 36 24.43 -23.04 -1.94
N ALA A 37 24.40 -24.09 -2.73
CA ALA A 37 25.47 -25.08 -2.71
C ALA A 37 26.75 -24.49 -3.26
N ASN A 38 27.89 -24.70 -2.60
CA ASN A 38 29.21 -24.34 -3.10
C ASN A 38 29.91 -25.56 -3.70
N ASP A 39 30.90 -25.33 -4.57
CA ASP A 39 31.63 -26.34 -5.28
C ASP A 39 32.43 -27.31 -4.34
N ALA A 40 32.58 -26.96 -3.07
CA ALA A 40 33.25 -27.75 -2.05
C ALA A 40 32.28 -28.67 -1.26
N GLY A 41 31.02 -28.83 -1.71
CA GLY A 41 30.03 -29.70 -1.07
C GLY A 41 29.38 -29.08 0.20
N GLY A 42 29.65 -27.84 0.50
CA GLY A 42 29.01 -27.10 1.61
C GLY A 42 27.80 -26.29 1.16
N THR A 43 27.02 -25.83 2.12
CA THR A 43 25.90 -24.92 1.89
C THR A 43 26.22 -23.55 2.49
N THR A 44 26.23 -22.51 1.67
CA THR A 44 26.36 -21.12 2.12
C THR A 44 24.98 -20.48 2.13
N VAL A 45 24.61 -19.85 3.24
CA VAL A 45 23.36 -19.08 3.35
C VAL A 45 23.66 -17.61 3.06
N THR A 46 23.03 -17.09 2.03
CA THR A 46 23.09 -15.68 1.65
C THR A 46 21.74 -15.04 1.95
N LEU A 47 21.75 -13.82 2.45
CA LEU A 47 20.53 -13.02 2.65
C LEU A 47 20.21 -12.26 1.38
N GLU A 48 19.04 -12.49 0.80
CA GLU A 48 18.50 -11.74 -0.32
C GLU A 48 17.51 -10.71 0.20
N GLU A 49 17.72 -9.44 -0.17
CA GLU A 49 16.84 -8.34 0.18
C GLU A 49 15.61 -8.33 -0.74
N LYS A 50 14.42 -8.25 -0.15
CA LYS A 50 13.15 -8.13 -0.86
C LYS A 50 12.37 -6.94 -0.35
N GLU A 51 12.05 -6.02 -1.25
CA GLU A 51 11.19 -4.86 -0.96
C GLU A 51 9.71 -5.25 -1.06
N TYR A 52 8.88 -4.65 -0.21
CA TYR A 52 7.43 -4.77 -0.24
C TYR A 52 6.78 -3.44 0.14
N GLY A 53 5.51 -3.26 -0.22
CA GLY A 53 4.75 -2.05 0.06
C GLY A 53 3.96 -1.56 -1.14
N VAL A 54 3.66 -0.26 -1.17
CA VAL A 54 2.95 0.42 -2.25
C VAL A 54 3.96 1.09 -3.16
N GLY A 55 4.04 0.58 -4.39
CA GLY A 55 4.91 1.09 -5.44
C GLY A 55 4.12 1.73 -6.58
N LEU A 56 4.65 2.79 -7.15
CA LEU A 56 4.13 3.45 -8.32
C LEU A 56 5.27 3.81 -9.26
N LYS A 57 5.21 3.33 -10.50
CA LYS A 57 6.07 3.78 -11.59
C LYS A 57 5.18 4.39 -12.66
N PHE A 58 5.57 5.53 -13.19
CA PHE A 58 4.81 6.18 -14.24
C PHE A 58 5.70 7.03 -15.14
N THR A 59 5.28 7.19 -16.38
CA THR A 59 5.91 8.07 -17.36
C THR A 59 4.82 8.94 -18.00
N PRO A 60 4.75 10.23 -17.65
CA PRO A 60 3.78 11.14 -18.24
C PRO A 60 4.33 11.77 -19.52
N ILE A 61 3.48 12.02 -20.49
CA ILE A 61 3.77 12.84 -21.67
C ILE A 61 2.61 13.82 -21.81
N VAL A 62 2.91 15.10 -21.64
CA VAL A 62 1.94 16.17 -21.81
C VAL A 62 1.83 16.47 -23.30
N LEU A 63 0.62 16.37 -23.82
CA LEU A 63 0.26 16.71 -25.20
C LEU A 63 -0.49 18.03 -25.24
N ASP A 64 -0.78 18.54 -26.44
CA ASP A 64 -1.54 19.76 -26.64
C ASP A 64 -2.95 19.65 -26.03
N GLY A 65 -3.46 20.76 -25.49
CA GLY A 65 -4.82 20.86 -24.96
C GLY A 65 -5.07 20.14 -23.64
N ASP A 66 -4.11 20.19 -22.70
CA ASP A 66 -4.19 19.60 -21.36
C ASP A 66 -4.39 18.07 -21.36
N LEU A 67 -4.08 17.41 -22.47
CA LEU A 67 -4.12 15.98 -22.60
C LEU A 67 -2.81 15.36 -22.13
N ILE A 68 -2.91 14.40 -21.23
CA ILE A 68 -1.77 13.70 -20.65
C ILE A 68 -1.81 12.25 -21.09
N HIS A 69 -0.81 11.82 -21.83
CA HIS A 69 -0.56 10.41 -22.06
C HIS A 69 0.28 9.85 -20.92
N LEU A 70 -0.27 8.87 -20.22
CA LEU A 70 0.32 8.33 -18.99
C LEU A 70 0.52 6.83 -19.14
N ARG A 71 1.79 6.39 -19.08
CA ARG A 71 2.12 4.98 -18.82
C ARG A 71 2.28 4.81 -17.34
N VAL A 72 1.56 3.87 -16.73
CA VAL A 72 1.51 3.70 -15.27
C VAL A 72 1.61 2.23 -14.91
N ALA A 73 2.36 1.93 -13.84
CA ALA A 73 2.53 0.60 -13.29
C ALA A 73 2.46 0.66 -11.75
N PRO A 74 1.23 0.70 -11.18
CA PRO A 74 1.05 0.57 -9.75
C PRO A 74 1.32 -0.86 -9.29
N GLU A 75 1.88 -1.00 -8.10
CA GLU A 75 2.13 -2.28 -7.44
C GLU A 75 1.84 -2.16 -5.95
N VAL A 76 1.13 -3.14 -5.41
CA VAL A 76 0.91 -3.29 -3.96
C VAL A 76 1.37 -4.67 -3.57
N SER A 77 2.34 -4.76 -2.67
CA SER A 77 2.85 -6.01 -2.12
C SER A 77 2.77 -5.98 -0.60
N GLU A 78 2.17 -7.01 -0.04
CA GLU A 78 1.92 -7.17 1.39
C GLU A 78 2.48 -8.50 1.87
N LEU A 79 2.96 -8.53 3.11
CA LEU A 79 3.32 -9.78 3.76
C LEU A 79 2.06 -10.61 3.99
N ALA A 80 2.04 -11.83 3.46
CA ALA A 80 0.95 -12.74 3.69
C ALA A 80 1.03 -13.28 5.13
N ARG A 81 -0.12 -13.29 5.82
CA ARG A 81 -0.22 -13.80 7.20
C ARG A 81 -0.31 -15.33 7.24
N THR A 82 -0.72 -15.96 6.14
CA THR A 82 -0.93 -17.40 6.02
C THR A 82 -0.18 -17.96 4.82
N GLY A 83 0.17 -19.25 4.88
CA GLY A 83 0.82 -19.91 3.77
C GLY A 83 2.32 -19.62 3.66
N SER A 84 2.95 -19.19 4.75
CA SER A 84 4.41 -19.03 4.78
C SER A 84 5.08 -20.40 4.69
N PRO A 85 5.89 -20.67 3.65
CA PRO A 85 6.66 -21.90 3.55
C PRO A 85 7.71 -21.94 4.65
N PHE A 86 8.09 -23.14 5.06
CA PHE A 86 9.20 -23.36 5.98
C PHE A 86 10.31 -24.16 5.29
N VAL A 87 11.54 -23.86 5.64
CA VAL A 87 12.72 -24.58 5.17
C VAL A 87 13.45 -25.13 6.38
N THR A 88 13.78 -26.42 6.34
CA THR A 88 14.57 -27.08 7.36
C THR A 88 15.98 -27.30 6.82
N THR A 89 16.96 -26.69 7.45
CA THR A 89 18.38 -26.83 7.08
C THR A 89 19.18 -27.13 8.35
N GLY A 90 19.90 -28.27 8.36
CA GLY A 90 20.73 -28.63 9.50
C GLY A 90 19.97 -28.87 10.81
N GLY A 91 18.68 -29.28 10.74
CA GLY A 91 17.82 -29.47 11.91
C GLY A 91 17.13 -28.22 12.45
N ALA A 92 17.41 -27.04 11.90
CA ALA A 92 16.71 -25.80 12.22
C ALA A 92 15.62 -25.53 11.19
N THR A 93 14.38 -25.31 11.65
CA THR A 93 13.25 -24.94 10.80
C THR A 93 13.07 -23.44 10.82
N THR A 94 13.17 -22.80 9.66
CA THR A 94 12.94 -21.37 9.47
C THR A 94 11.70 -21.16 8.64
N VAL A 95 10.79 -20.32 9.12
CA VAL A 95 9.59 -19.89 8.38
C VAL A 95 9.99 -18.76 7.43
N LEU A 96 9.74 -18.97 6.13
CA LEU A 96 9.98 -17.94 5.12
C LEU A 96 8.74 -17.08 4.97
N PRO A 97 8.88 -15.75 4.89
CA PRO A 97 7.74 -14.88 4.63
C PRO A 97 7.24 -15.09 3.20
N SER A 98 5.93 -15.07 3.02
CA SER A 98 5.29 -15.05 1.71
C SER A 98 4.69 -13.68 1.44
N PHE A 99 4.51 -13.34 0.15
CA PHE A 99 3.98 -12.05 -0.28
C PHE A 99 2.73 -12.24 -1.13
N THR A 100 1.78 -11.37 -0.89
CA THR A 100 0.68 -11.15 -1.83
C THR A 100 0.99 -9.91 -2.63
N THR A 101 1.14 -10.05 -3.94
CA THR A 101 1.44 -8.93 -4.84
C THR A 101 0.29 -8.71 -5.79
N ARG A 102 -0.13 -7.45 -5.92
CA ARG A 102 -1.12 -6.97 -6.88
C ARG A 102 -0.47 -5.90 -7.74
N ARG A 103 -0.42 -6.12 -9.04
CA ARG A 103 0.24 -5.24 -10.00
C ARG A 103 -0.64 -5.04 -11.21
N ALA A 104 -0.67 -3.81 -11.71
CA ALA A 104 -1.26 -3.49 -13.00
C ALA A 104 -0.24 -2.71 -13.83
N GLN A 105 -0.32 -2.79 -15.15
CA GLN A 105 0.50 -1.98 -16.05
C GLN A 105 -0.35 -1.62 -17.25
N THR A 106 -0.46 -0.33 -17.54
CA THR A 106 -1.28 0.15 -18.63
C THR A 106 -0.79 1.50 -19.15
N SER A 107 -1.29 1.89 -20.31
CA SER A 107 -1.12 3.24 -20.89
C SER A 107 -2.49 3.82 -21.17
N VAL A 108 -2.72 5.04 -20.73
CA VAL A 108 -4.00 5.74 -20.87
C VAL A 108 -3.78 7.19 -21.24
N GLN A 109 -4.81 7.81 -21.81
CA GLN A 109 -4.82 9.24 -22.07
C GLN A 109 -5.96 9.88 -21.27
N LEU A 110 -5.63 10.88 -20.49
CA LEU A 110 -6.55 11.59 -19.60
C LEU A 110 -6.30 13.09 -19.69
N ARG A 111 -7.33 13.85 -19.38
CA ARG A 111 -7.18 15.30 -19.20
C ARG A 111 -6.74 15.62 -17.78
N ASP A 112 -6.20 16.81 -17.59
CA ASP A 112 -5.85 17.34 -16.27
C ASP A 112 -7.02 17.20 -15.28
N GLY A 113 -6.75 16.57 -14.12
CA GLY A 113 -7.74 16.33 -13.06
C GLY A 113 -8.75 15.20 -13.33
N GLN A 114 -8.72 14.55 -14.47
CA GLN A 114 -9.64 13.45 -14.79
C GLN A 114 -9.20 12.16 -14.12
N SER A 115 -10.13 11.51 -13.43
CA SER A 115 -9.89 10.21 -12.78
C SER A 115 -10.35 9.05 -13.65
N LEU A 116 -9.58 7.98 -13.68
CA LEU A 116 -9.90 6.74 -14.38
C LEU A 116 -9.56 5.52 -13.53
N ALA A 117 -10.48 4.57 -13.45
CA ALA A 117 -10.20 3.25 -12.92
C ALA A 117 -9.49 2.41 -13.99
N ILE A 118 -8.24 2.02 -13.71
CA ILE A 118 -7.37 1.31 -14.68
C ILE A 118 -7.38 -0.19 -14.50
N ALA A 119 -7.63 -0.68 -13.30
CA ALA A 119 -7.73 -2.10 -13.00
C ALA A 119 -8.65 -2.32 -11.79
N GLY A 120 -9.35 -3.44 -11.80
CA GLY A 120 -10.18 -3.89 -10.70
C GLY A 120 -10.14 -5.41 -10.58
N LEU A 121 -10.29 -5.91 -9.36
CA LEU A 121 -10.39 -7.33 -9.05
C LEU A 121 -11.45 -7.53 -7.99
N ILE A 122 -12.37 -8.43 -8.25
CA ILE A 122 -13.33 -8.93 -7.26
C ILE A 122 -13.06 -10.43 -7.13
N LYS A 123 -12.68 -10.86 -5.94
CA LYS A 123 -12.47 -12.26 -5.60
C LYS A 123 -13.43 -12.65 -4.50
N SER A 124 -14.21 -13.69 -4.72
CA SER A 124 -15.12 -14.24 -3.75
C SER A 124 -14.87 -15.74 -3.65
N ASN A 125 -14.40 -16.19 -2.49
CA ASN A 125 -14.25 -17.59 -2.16
C ASN A 125 -15.29 -17.94 -1.11
N ALA A 126 -16.12 -18.93 -1.41
CA ALA A 126 -17.03 -19.53 -0.44
C ALA A 126 -16.65 -21.00 -0.27
N SER A 127 -16.38 -21.40 0.96
CA SER A 127 -16.09 -22.80 1.33
C SER A 127 -17.12 -23.24 2.35
N GLN A 128 -17.75 -24.36 2.06
CA GLN A 128 -18.69 -24.98 2.98
C GLN A 128 -18.21 -26.38 3.28
N ASN A 129 -17.85 -26.62 4.55
CA ASN A 129 -17.49 -27.93 5.07
C ASN A 129 -18.61 -28.46 5.93
N ILE A 130 -19.10 -29.64 5.60
CA ILE A 130 -20.13 -30.36 6.35
C ILE A 130 -19.50 -31.63 6.92
N SER A 131 -19.27 -31.62 8.22
CA SER A 131 -18.86 -32.82 8.97
C SER A 131 -20.08 -33.43 9.64
N ARG A 132 -20.39 -34.68 9.30
CA ARG A 132 -21.54 -35.42 9.86
C ARG A 132 -21.09 -36.77 10.38
N PHE A 133 -21.69 -37.21 11.49
CA PHE A 133 -21.55 -38.58 11.98
C PHE A 133 -22.30 -39.55 11.05
N PRO A 134 -21.63 -40.60 10.57
CA PRO A 134 -22.30 -41.62 9.75
C PRO A 134 -23.50 -42.19 10.51
N PHE A 135 -24.59 -42.46 9.82
CA PHE A 135 -25.90 -42.90 10.29
C PHE A 135 -26.72 -41.89 11.14
N LEU A 136 -26.11 -41.20 12.11
CA LEU A 136 -26.81 -40.26 13.01
C LEU A 136 -27.11 -38.93 12.34
N GLY A 137 -26.24 -38.47 11.45
CA GLY A 137 -26.41 -37.23 10.69
C GLY A 137 -27.47 -37.28 9.59
N GLU A 138 -27.99 -38.48 9.26
CA GLU A 138 -29.02 -38.70 8.23
C GLU A 138 -30.44 -38.81 8.80
N LEU A 139 -30.61 -38.84 10.13
CA LEU A 139 -31.92 -38.93 10.75
C LEU A 139 -32.74 -37.65 10.53
N PRO A 140 -33.98 -37.78 10.06
CA PRO A 140 -34.89 -36.66 9.99
C PRO A 140 -35.14 -36.12 11.41
N ILE A 141 -35.06 -34.79 11.58
CA ILE A 141 -35.25 -34.04 12.85
C ILE A 141 -34.01 -34.05 13.75
N LEU A 142 -33.39 -35.20 14.04
CA LEU A 142 -32.25 -35.31 14.96
C LEU A 142 -30.90 -35.12 14.28
N GLY A 143 -30.79 -35.32 12.96
CA GLY A 143 -29.56 -35.22 12.21
C GLY A 143 -28.89 -33.82 12.29
N ALA A 144 -29.67 -32.77 12.58
CA ALA A 144 -29.14 -31.44 12.78
C ALA A 144 -28.24 -31.31 14.03
N LEU A 145 -28.44 -32.16 15.04
CA LEU A 145 -27.64 -32.18 16.28
C LEU A 145 -26.31 -32.95 16.09
N PHE A 146 -26.19 -33.79 15.04
CA PHE A 146 -25.03 -34.63 14.74
C PHE A 146 -24.28 -34.20 13.49
N ARG A 147 -24.50 -33.00 13.01
CA ARG A 147 -23.74 -32.36 11.91
C ARG A 147 -23.19 -31.03 12.35
N SER A 148 -21.96 -30.80 12.00
CA SER A 148 -21.30 -29.47 12.07
C SER A 148 -21.20 -28.90 10.66
N THR A 149 -21.71 -27.72 10.46
CA THR A 149 -21.61 -26.99 9.19
C THR A 149 -20.72 -25.79 9.44
N GLU A 150 -19.57 -25.79 8.80
CA GLU A 150 -18.65 -24.65 8.79
C GLU A 150 -18.81 -23.95 7.44
N PHE A 151 -19.16 -22.67 7.48
CA PHE A 151 -19.27 -21.81 6.31
C PHE A 151 -18.25 -20.71 6.43
N GLN A 152 -17.32 -20.66 5.47
CA GLN A 152 -16.31 -19.62 5.35
C GLN A 152 -16.53 -18.88 4.04
N SER A 153 -16.68 -17.56 4.11
CA SER A 153 -16.75 -16.69 2.95
C SER A 153 -15.63 -15.66 3.04
N ASP A 154 -14.78 -15.64 2.02
CA ASP A 154 -13.67 -14.69 1.89
C ASP A 154 -13.90 -13.86 0.62
N ARG A 155 -14.11 -12.56 0.81
CA ARG A 155 -14.35 -11.62 -0.27
C ARG A 155 -13.28 -10.53 -0.26
N SER A 156 -12.64 -10.34 -1.39
CA SER A 156 -11.61 -9.34 -1.58
C SER A 156 -11.90 -8.52 -2.83
N GLU A 157 -11.85 -7.20 -2.68
CA GLU A 157 -12.03 -6.25 -3.77
C GLU A 157 -10.80 -5.35 -3.86
N LEU A 158 -10.37 -5.07 -5.08
CA LEU A 158 -9.27 -4.17 -5.38
C LEU A 158 -9.69 -3.25 -6.51
N LEU A 159 -9.36 -1.97 -6.39
CA LEU A 159 -9.55 -0.97 -7.43
C LEU A 159 -8.33 -0.06 -7.49
N PHE A 160 -7.74 0.07 -8.69
CA PHE A 160 -6.71 1.08 -8.97
C PHE A 160 -7.33 2.24 -9.73
N VAL A 161 -7.26 3.43 -9.13
CA VAL A 161 -7.72 4.69 -9.73
C VAL A 161 -6.52 5.62 -9.88
N ILE A 162 -6.42 6.28 -11.03
CA ILE A 162 -5.39 7.29 -11.29
C ILE A 162 -6.04 8.63 -11.64
N THR A 163 -5.37 9.71 -11.21
CA THR A 163 -5.77 11.09 -11.48
C THR A 163 -4.52 11.92 -11.77
N PRO A 164 -4.16 12.15 -13.04
CA PRO A 164 -3.05 13.03 -13.36
C PRO A 164 -3.43 14.49 -13.12
N ARG A 165 -2.46 15.31 -12.69
CA ARG A 165 -2.61 16.75 -12.54
C ARG A 165 -1.39 17.47 -13.08
N LEU A 166 -1.62 18.56 -13.81
CA LEU A 166 -0.56 19.47 -14.23
C LEU A 166 -0.21 20.39 -13.05
N VAL A 167 1.03 20.33 -12.63
CA VAL A 167 1.55 21.20 -11.56
C VAL A 167 2.42 22.28 -12.14
N ARG A 168 2.32 23.49 -11.58
CA ARG A 168 3.18 24.63 -11.91
C ARG A 168 4.08 24.92 -10.72
N THR A 169 5.28 25.37 -10.99
CA THR A 169 6.19 25.82 -9.94
C THR A 169 5.60 27.00 -9.18
N LEU A 170 5.75 26.99 -7.87
CA LEU A 170 5.38 28.13 -7.05
C LEU A 170 6.31 29.32 -7.34
N PRO A 171 5.80 30.57 -7.38
CA PRO A 171 6.65 31.75 -7.45
C PRO A 171 7.61 31.81 -6.26
N ALA A 172 8.80 32.36 -6.48
CA ALA A 172 9.75 32.58 -5.41
C ALA A 172 9.13 33.43 -4.30
N GLY A 173 9.27 33.00 -3.04
CA GLY A 173 8.70 33.70 -1.88
C GLY A 173 7.23 33.38 -1.56
N THR A 174 6.66 32.35 -2.19
CA THR A 174 5.33 31.85 -1.76
C THR A 174 5.45 31.27 -0.35
N PRO A 175 4.67 31.74 0.63
CA PRO A 175 4.70 31.21 1.99
C PRO A 175 4.26 29.76 1.99
N LEU A 176 5.05 28.90 2.61
CA LEU A 176 4.72 27.49 2.80
C LEU A 176 3.72 27.33 3.96
N PRO A 177 2.87 26.31 3.95
CA PRO A 177 1.95 26.02 5.06
C PRO A 177 2.66 25.87 6.41
N THR A 178 3.94 25.51 6.39
CA THR A 178 4.80 25.35 7.58
C THR A 178 5.46 26.63 8.06
N ASP A 179 5.50 27.69 7.25
CA ASP A 179 6.15 28.95 7.61
C ASP A 179 5.43 29.68 8.76
N GLY A 180 4.15 29.40 8.95
CA GLY A 180 3.36 29.92 10.07
C GLY A 180 3.42 29.06 11.36
N PHE A 181 4.12 27.92 11.31
CA PHE A 181 4.22 27.06 12.48
C PHE A 181 5.21 27.63 13.50
N ASN A 182 4.70 28.04 14.62
CA ASN A 182 5.50 28.49 15.75
C ASN A 182 5.44 27.42 16.86
N PRO A 183 6.55 26.77 17.21
CA PRO A 183 6.51 25.79 18.27
C PRO A 183 6.11 26.45 19.59
N ALA A 184 5.17 25.84 20.31
CA ALA A 184 4.73 26.36 21.60
C ALA A 184 5.91 26.45 22.57
N SER A 185 6.00 27.53 23.33
CA SER A 185 6.99 27.73 24.39
C SER A 185 6.82 26.65 25.48
N ARG A 186 7.85 26.44 26.29
CA ARG A 186 7.80 25.47 27.40
C ARG A 186 6.64 25.77 28.36
N GLU A 187 6.38 27.05 28.61
CA GLU A 187 5.32 27.49 29.50
C GLU A 187 3.92 27.27 28.91
N GLU A 188 3.73 27.57 27.63
CA GLU A 188 2.48 27.29 26.92
C GLU A 188 2.14 25.80 26.84
N ARG A 189 3.16 24.92 26.74
CA ARG A 189 2.96 23.47 26.78
C ARG A 189 2.58 22.94 28.15
N ILE A 190 3.27 23.42 29.21
CA ILE A 190 3.09 22.88 30.56
C ILE A 190 1.84 23.47 31.22
N PHE A 191 1.61 24.77 31.10
CA PHE A 191 0.49 25.45 31.79
C PHE A 191 -0.73 25.64 30.88
N GLY A 192 -0.56 25.76 29.57
CA GLY A 192 -1.64 26.01 28.61
C GLY A 192 -2.11 24.77 27.86
N GLY A 193 -1.40 23.64 27.90
CA GLY A 193 -1.71 22.44 27.12
C GLY A 193 -1.71 22.68 25.60
N ARG A 194 -1.08 23.74 25.12
CA ARG A 194 -1.07 24.10 23.69
C ARG A 194 0.08 23.37 23.00
N LEU A 195 -0.21 22.82 21.83
CA LEU A 195 0.79 22.18 20.95
C LEU A 195 1.41 23.17 19.96
N GLU A 196 0.74 24.29 19.71
CA GLU A 196 1.18 25.38 18.82
C GLU A 196 1.28 26.69 19.63
N GLY A 197 2.34 27.45 19.38
CA GLY A 197 2.55 28.78 19.94
C GLY A 197 1.72 29.83 19.20
N THR A 198 1.66 31.02 19.77
CA THR A 198 0.97 32.16 19.15
C THR A 198 1.67 32.50 17.82
N PRO A 199 0.92 32.63 16.71
CA PRO A 199 1.52 32.97 15.42
C PRO A 199 2.28 34.31 15.53
N ALA A 200 3.52 34.33 15.03
CA ALA A 200 4.30 35.55 14.97
C ALA A 200 3.57 36.58 14.08
N PRO A 201 3.56 37.86 14.45
CA PRO A 201 2.95 38.89 13.61
C PRO A 201 3.67 38.88 12.25
N VAL A 202 2.88 38.73 11.18
CA VAL A 202 3.40 38.78 9.80
C VAL A 202 4.03 40.16 9.62
N SER A 203 5.37 40.21 9.52
CA SER A 203 6.07 41.45 9.19
C SER A 203 5.66 41.87 7.79
N ALA A 204 4.99 43.00 7.68
CA ALA A 204 4.63 43.60 6.38
C ALA A 204 5.93 43.75 5.54
N PRO A 205 5.89 43.47 4.23
CA PRO A 205 7.02 43.65 3.37
C PRO A 205 7.48 45.10 3.45
N SER A 206 8.72 45.33 3.83
CA SER A 206 9.34 46.63 3.82
C SER A 206 9.24 47.19 2.40
N ARG A 207 8.46 48.28 2.22
CA ARG A 207 8.46 49.05 0.99
C ARG A 207 9.89 49.52 0.76
N MET A 208 10.57 48.99 -0.23
CA MET A 208 11.74 49.64 -0.80
C MET A 208 11.24 50.94 -1.44
N SER A 209 11.60 52.01 -0.85
CA SER A 209 11.47 53.34 -1.47
C SER A 209 12.46 53.51 -2.61
N PRO A 210 12.11 54.31 -3.64
CA PRO A 210 12.84 54.46 -4.90
C PRO A 210 14.25 55.06 -4.76
#